data_6ff1b7201ef9053d274b7797f2f1d424
#
_entry.id   6ff1b7201ef9053d274b7797f2f1d424
#
_cell.length_a   1.000
_cell.length_b   1.000
_cell.length_c   1.000
_cell.angle_alpha   90.00
_cell.angle_beta   90.00
_cell.angle_gamma   90.00
#
_symmetry.space_group_name_H-M   'P 1'
#
loop_
_entity.id
_entity.type
_entity.pdbx_description
1 polymer ?
#
loop_
_entity_poly.entity_id
_entity_poly.type
_entity_poly.pdbx_seq_one_letter_code
_entity_poly.pdbx_strand_id
1 'polypeptide(L)'
;MKSSHRFPLRRQIVWGMRFFTFLTSLAVGAALFILSNQYVRANSLQAAEFNLRLVATSIETSLESADALLNWASIDSTVRRYISQENINGTQTIAAYEAMQEKYYSSTLYSHILRFFVTNENDRHLQFGPLNSSAALNRTSVKQFLTKGYGMQFATDPLLPGSPSCIAISQPVRCGKGTLHRGSTYLALDTAIITDPAAGYRLTDGSALYWEMGSRLWQIENGSLTEIENPLREVDYTLRTGSNNGVTEQTAWQGKVQLDGQKYYVVKVTLNGRSAALVQLLPANTFLLHYGVYLWLVALGTAIIWGLSFLMQHWLERVITRPVEALQKRIETVGSGNFAPDRTVEWNNELGDIGRGINQLAENVDSLMTRRVEDERRKQELEYRMLQNEVNPHFIYNTLNSIRWMATIQHAPGIAEMVTAFARLTKSISKGTQKLVPLQEELALLNDYFTIQQYRYGGDLEIE
;
A
#
# COMPACT_ATOMS: atom_id res chain seq x y z
N MET A 1 40.75 -21.65 -17.08
CA MET A 1 39.74 -20.58 -17.27
C MET A 1 38.95 -20.43 -15.98
N LYS A 2 38.98 -19.23 -15.37
CA LYS A 2 38.29 -18.94 -14.10
C LYS A 2 36.76 -19.12 -14.28
N SER A 3 36.14 -20.06 -13.53
CA SER A 3 34.70 -20.17 -13.44
C SER A 3 34.18 -18.89 -12.78
N SER A 4 33.68 -17.98 -13.60
CA SER A 4 32.88 -16.88 -13.06
C SER A 4 31.74 -17.53 -12.25
N HIS A 5 31.60 -17.18 -10.96
CA HIS A 5 30.46 -17.54 -10.15
C HIS A 5 29.19 -16.97 -10.78
N ARG A 6 28.65 -17.64 -11.79
CA ARG A 6 27.34 -17.32 -12.32
C ARG A 6 26.34 -17.78 -11.28
N PHE A 7 25.64 -16.82 -10.66
CA PHE A 7 24.48 -17.14 -9.83
C PHE A 7 23.49 -17.95 -10.68
N PRO A 8 23.09 -19.16 -10.24
CA PRO A 8 22.18 -19.97 -11.01
C PRO A 8 20.88 -19.17 -11.27
N LEU A 9 20.34 -19.30 -12.49
CA LEU A 9 19.15 -18.59 -12.95
C LEU A 9 17.99 -18.67 -11.94
N ARG A 10 17.82 -19.84 -11.33
CA ARG A 10 16.86 -20.08 -10.25
C ARG A 10 17.01 -19.11 -9.07
N ARG A 11 18.25 -18.89 -8.61
CA ARG A 11 18.49 -17.94 -7.51
C ARG A 11 18.19 -16.49 -7.92
N GLN A 12 18.55 -16.11 -9.14
CA GLN A 12 18.28 -14.75 -9.65
C GLN A 12 16.77 -14.48 -9.72
N ILE A 13 15.98 -15.41 -10.26
CA ILE A 13 14.51 -15.32 -10.35
C ILE A 13 13.90 -15.24 -8.96
N VAL A 14 14.27 -16.16 -8.05
CA VAL A 14 13.73 -16.21 -6.69
C VAL A 14 14.05 -14.93 -5.90
N TRP A 15 15.31 -14.46 -5.96
CA TRP A 15 15.70 -13.23 -5.28
C TRP A 15 15.05 -11.99 -5.91
N GLY A 16 14.97 -11.93 -7.22
CA GLY A 16 14.28 -10.85 -7.94
C GLY A 16 12.81 -10.76 -7.56
N MET A 17 12.10 -11.89 -7.54
CA MET A 17 10.68 -11.94 -7.14
C MET A 17 10.49 -11.55 -5.67
N ARG A 18 11.29 -12.04 -4.75
CA ARG A 18 11.23 -11.67 -3.33
C ARG A 18 11.49 -10.19 -3.12
N PHE A 19 12.50 -9.64 -3.79
CA PHE A 19 12.80 -8.21 -3.72
C PHE A 19 11.64 -7.36 -4.27
N PHE A 20 11.08 -7.74 -5.41
CA PHE A 20 9.94 -7.05 -5.99
C PHE A 20 8.69 -7.14 -5.08
N THR A 21 8.41 -8.32 -4.52
CA THR A 21 7.30 -8.51 -3.57
C THR A 21 7.50 -7.67 -2.31
N PHE A 22 8.70 -7.60 -1.77
CA PHE A 22 9.03 -6.76 -0.62
C PHE A 22 8.81 -5.28 -0.94
N LEU A 23 9.29 -4.81 -2.09
CA LEU A 23 9.15 -3.41 -2.51
C LEU A 23 7.68 -3.04 -2.75
N THR A 24 6.92 -3.89 -3.43
CA THR A 24 5.47 -3.65 -3.66
C THR A 24 4.67 -3.70 -2.37
N SER A 25 4.95 -4.63 -1.48
CA SER A 25 4.32 -4.73 -0.15
C SER A 25 4.59 -3.47 0.69
N LEU A 26 5.84 -2.98 0.70
CA LEU A 26 6.22 -1.76 1.39
C LEU A 26 5.50 -0.53 0.80
N ALA A 27 5.47 -0.40 -0.53
CA ALA A 27 4.82 0.71 -1.22
C ALA A 27 3.30 0.72 -0.97
N VAL A 28 2.64 -0.43 -1.08
CA VAL A 28 1.19 -0.57 -0.81
C VAL A 28 0.90 -0.30 0.66
N GLY A 29 1.70 -0.84 1.58
CA GLY A 29 1.56 -0.59 3.02
C GLY A 29 1.69 0.89 3.37
N ALA A 30 2.70 1.57 2.82
CA ALA A 30 2.89 3.01 3.01
C ALA A 30 1.74 3.83 2.42
N ALA A 31 1.28 3.49 1.21
CA ALA A 31 0.14 4.17 0.57
C ALA A 31 -1.15 4.01 1.40
N LEU A 32 -1.46 2.79 1.83
CA LEU A 32 -2.62 2.52 2.69
C LEU A 32 -2.54 3.26 4.02
N PHE A 33 -1.35 3.31 4.63
CA PHE A 33 -1.14 4.06 5.88
C PHE A 33 -1.40 5.56 5.69
N ILE A 34 -0.86 6.17 4.64
CA ILE A 34 -1.05 7.59 4.33
C ILE A 34 -2.52 7.90 4.07
N LEU A 35 -3.18 7.11 3.21
CA LEU A 35 -4.59 7.29 2.86
C LEU A 35 -5.50 7.10 4.07
N SER A 36 -5.26 6.07 4.87
CA SER A 36 -6.00 5.82 6.11
C SER A 36 -5.87 6.98 7.10
N ASN A 37 -4.66 7.48 7.31
CA ASN A 37 -4.41 8.61 8.19
C ASN A 37 -5.16 9.88 7.72
N GLN A 38 -5.11 10.16 6.41
CA GLN A 38 -5.84 11.30 5.84
C GLN A 38 -7.36 11.14 6.02
N TYR A 39 -7.89 9.94 5.77
CA TYR A 39 -9.32 9.65 5.87
C TYR A 39 -9.83 9.76 7.32
N VAL A 40 -9.13 9.13 8.28
CA VAL A 40 -9.51 9.19 9.71
C VAL A 40 -9.48 10.62 10.22
N ARG A 41 -8.42 11.36 9.88
CA ARG A 41 -8.32 12.78 10.26
C ARG A 41 -9.46 13.61 9.69
N ALA A 42 -9.74 13.47 8.38
CA ALA A 42 -10.81 14.23 7.73
C ALA A 42 -12.18 13.92 8.34
N ASN A 43 -12.48 12.64 8.56
CA ASN A 43 -13.74 12.22 9.19
C ASN A 43 -13.87 12.72 10.63
N SER A 44 -12.82 12.63 11.42
CA SER A 44 -12.88 13.07 12.83
C SER A 44 -13.06 14.59 12.94
N LEU A 45 -12.40 15.37 12.10
CA LEU A 45 -12.60 16.81 12.04
C LEU A 45 -14.00 17.17 11.55
N GLN A 46 -14.54 16.45 10.58
CA GLN A 46 -15.91 16.66 10.09
C GLN A 46 -16.94 16.28 11.14
N ALA A 47 -16.74 15.19 11.88
CA ALA A 47 -17.61 14.79 12.97
C ALA A 47 -17.59 15.81 14.12
N ALA A 48 -16.41 16.32 14.49
CA ALA A 48 -16.25 17.38 15.48
C ALA A 48 -16.99 18.65 15.05
N GLU A 49 -16.82 19.09 13.81
CA GLU A 49 -17.53 20.25 13.25
C GLU A 49 -19.04 20.06 13.30
N PHE A 50 -19.53 18.89 12.85
CA PHE A 50 -20.97 18.61 12.87
C PHE A 50 -21.54 18.66 14.29
N ASN A 51 -20.87 18.04 15.24
CA ASN A 51 -21.31 18.02 16.63
C ASN A 51 -21.24 19.41 17.28
N LEU A 52 -20.17 20.17 17.00
CA LEU A 52 -20.08 21.56 17.47
C LEU A 52 -21.21 22.42 16.91
N ARG A 53 -21.60 22.24 15.66
CA ARG A 53 -22.74 22.95 15.04
C ARG A 53 -24.06 22.62 15.76
N LEU A 54 -24.29 21.36 16.15
CA LEU A 54 -25.47 20.96 16.90
C LEU A 54 -25.50 21.67 18.26
N VAL A 55 -24.39 21.68 19.00
CA VAL A 55 -24.29 22.39 20.29
C VAL A 55 -24.50 23.90 20.10
N ALA A 56 -23.82 24.48 19.09
CA ALA A 56 -23.97 25.90 18.77
C ALA A 56 -25.42 26.26 18.42
N THR A 57 -26.11 25.46 17.62
CA THR A 57 -27.53 25.66 17.27
C THR A 57 -28.45 25.62 18.51
N SER A 58 -28.20 24.71 19.44
CA SER A 58 -28.96 24.64 20.70
C SER A 58 -28.76 25.90 21.54
N ILE A 59 -27.53 26.38 21.65
CA ILE A 59 -27.19 27.63 22.35
C ILE A 59 -27.83 28.83 21.62
N GLU A 60 -27.74 28.91 20.30
CA GLU A 60 -28.33 29.97 19.49
C GLU A 60 -29.84 30.05 19.71
N THR A 61 -30.54 28.91 19.68
CA THR A 61 -32.00 28.84 19.95
C THR A 61 -32.35 29.40 21.32
N SER A 62 -31.53 29.09 22.33
CA SER A 62 -31.69 29.66 23.67
C SER A 62 -31.47 31.17 23.71
N LEU A 63 -30.42 31.64 23.02
CA LEU A 63 -30.11 33.08 22.94
C LEU A 63 -31.13 33.83 22.09
N GLU A 64 -31.70 33.25 21.04
CA GLU A 64 -32.80 33.84 20.27
C GLU A 64 -34.06 33.96 21.11
N SER A 65 -34.34 32.96 21.95
CA SER A 65 -35.46 33.02 22.92
C SER A 65 -35.26 34.13 23.94
N ALA A 66 -33.99 34.39 24.36
CA ALA A 66 -33.63 35.49 25.23
C ALA A 66 -33.83 36.85 24.54
N ASP A 67 -33.40 36.98 23.28
CA ASP A 67 -33.62 38.22 22.50
C ASP A 67 -35.13 38.46 22.27
N ALA A 68 -35.89 37.41 21.99
CA ALA A 68 -37.35 37.50 21.84
C ALA A 68 -38.04 38.02 23.14
N LEU A 69 -37.55 37.56 24.30
CA LEU A 69 -38.07 38.03 25.60
C LEU A 69 -37.74 39.49 25.83
N LEU A 70 -36.50 39.93 25.58
CA LEU A 70 -36.06 41.31 25.70
C LEU A 70 -36.77 42.23 24.70
N ASN A 71 -36.91 41.79 23.46
CA ASN A 71 -37.66 42.52 22.43
C ASN A 71 -39.12 42.68 22.80
N TRP A 72 -39.76 41.63 23.29
CA TRP A 72 -41.11 41.73 23.79
C TRP A 72 -41.22 42.80 24.88
N ALA A 73 -40.37 42.78 25.92
CA ALA A 73 -40.39 43.75 27.00
C ALA A 73 -40.14 45.19 26.50
N SER A 74 -39.42 45.37 25.41
CA SER A 74 -39.16 46.67 24.80
C SER A 74 -40.35 47.20 23.98
N ILE A 75 -41.25 46.32 23.49
CA ILE A 75 -42.31 46.69 22.56
C ILE A 75 -43.67 46.67 23.27
N ASP A 76 -43.89 45.81 24.30
CA ASP A 76 -45.14 45.67 24.99
C ASP A 76 -45.66 47.02 25.48
N SER A 77 -46.93 47.30 25.23
CA SER A 77 -47.56 48.59 25.48
C SER A 77 -47.71 48.89 26.98
N THR A 78 -47.89 47.88 27.82
CA THR A 78 -48.06 48.06 29.29
C THR A 78 -46.69 48.31 29.94
N VAL A 79 -45.69 47.51 29.59
CA VAL A 79 -44.30 47.68 30.07
C VAL A 79 -43.71 49.00 29.59
N ARG A 80 -43.92 49.34 28.33
CA ARG A 80 -43.44 50.58 27.73
C ARG A 80 -44.08 51.79 28.35
N ARG A 81 -45.40 51.76 28.64
CA ARG A 81 -46.13 52.84 29.34
C ARG A 81 -45.59 53.04 30.78
N TYR A 82 -45.36 51.91 31.47
CA TYR A 82 -44.76 51.92 32.81
C TYR A 82 -43.38 52.60 32.84
N ILE A 83 -42.54 52.32 31.83
CA ILE A 83 -41.19 52.90 31.74
C ILE A 83 -41.21 54.36 31.30
N SER A 84 -42.12 54.79 30.37
CA SER A 84 -42.05 56.08 29.70
C SER A 84 -42.88 57.20 30.33
N GLN A 85 -43.91 56.89 31.09
CA GLN A 85 -44.77 57.91 31.71
C GLN A 85 -44.20 58.38 33.02
N GLU A 86 -44.21 59.70 33.26
CA GLU A 86 -43.76 60.32 34.51
C GLU A 86 -44.72 60.00 35.68
N ASN A 87 -46.03 60.11 35.46
CA ASN A 87 -47.03 59.81 36.45
C ASN A 87 -47.77 58.51 36.12
N ILE A 88 -47.58 57.48 36.95
CA ILE A 88 -48.23 56.17 36.81
C ILE A 88 -49.11 55.89 38.01
N ASN A 89 -50.35 55.41 37.78
CA ASN A 89 -51.24 54.96 38.82
C ASN A 89 -50.93 53.51 39.21
N GLY A 90 -51.43 53.05 40.36
CA GLY A 90 -51.27 51.71 40.88
C GLY A 90 -51.72 50.61 39.91
N THR A 91 -52.88 50.84 39.23
CA THR A 91 -53.39 49.87 38.24
C THR A 91 -52.48 49.65 37.08
N GLN A 92 -51.79 50.67 36.56
CA GLN A 92 -50.84 50.58 35.47
C GLN A 92 -49.55 49.85 35.91
N THR A 93 -49.13 50.04 37.16
CA THR A 93 -48.05 49.32 37.77
C THR A 93 -48.34 47.84 37.89
N ILE A 94 -49.52 47.48 38.37
CA ILE A 94 -50.00 46.13 38.51
C ILE A 94 -50.06 45.46 37.11
N ALA A 95 -50.69 46.11 36.13
CA ALA A 95 -50.78 45.59 34.76
C ALA A 95 -49.45 45.32 34.11
N ALA A 96 -48.45 46.22 34.33
CA ALA A 96 -47.09 45.98 33.81
C ALA A 96 -46.37 44.84 34.54
N TYR A 97 -46.60 44.72 35.85
CA TYR A 97 -46.06 43.61 36.63
C TYR A 97 -46.65 42.26 36.19
N GLU A 98 -47.98 42.14 36.05
CA GLU A 98 -48.66 40.94 35.60
C GLU A 98 -48.24 40.53 34.21
N ALA A 99 -48.12 41.44 33.25
CA ALA A 99 -47.67 41.17 31.90
C ALA A 99 -46.22 40.64 31.89
N MET A 100 -45.33 41.22 32.66
CA MET A 100 -43.94 40.74 32.80
C MET A 100 -43.91 39.38 33.51
N GLN A 101 -44.74 39.17 34.54
CA GLN A 101 -44.81 37.92 35.27
C GLN A 101 -45.30 36.78 34.39
N GLU A 102 -46.36 36.99 33.63
CA GLU A 102 -46.89 36.04 32.68
C GLU A 102 -45.80 35.62 31.64
N LYS A 103 -45.13 36.63 31.07
CA LYS A 103 -44.10 36.41 30.05
C LYS A 103 -42.86 35.70 30.61
N TYR A 104 -42.46 36.05 31.85
CA TYR A 104 -41.37 35.36 32.54
C TYR A 104 -41.65 33.89 32.77
N TYR A 105 -42.83 33.51 33.29
CA TYR A 105 -43.21 32.15 33.58
C TYR A 105 -43.52 31.32 32.32
N SER A 106 -43.99 31.96 31.24
CA SER A 106 -44.23 31.31 29.95
C SER A 106 -42.98 31.16 29.08
N SER A 107 -41.86 31.71 29.50
CA SER A 107 -40.59 31.61 28.74
C SER A 107 -40.03 30.21 28.76
N THR A 108 -39.57 29.71 27.63
CA THR A 108 -38.82 28.46 27.53
C THR A 108 -37.51 28.48 28.32
N LEU A 109 -37.03 29.67 28.62
CA LEU A 109 -35.79 29.91 29.39
C LEU A 109 -36.06 30.07 30.90
N TYR A 110 -37.27 29.88 31.37
CA TYR A 110 -37.63 30.14 32.77
C TYR A 110 -36.63 29.58 33.78
N SER A 111 -36.21 28.32 33.62
CA SER A 111 -35.23 27.66 34.51
C SER A 111 -33.83 28.22 34.46
N HIS A 112 -33.48 28.94 33.40
CA HIS A 112 -32.16 29.51 33.18
C HIS A 112 -32.08 31.03 33.41
N ILE A 113 -33.24 31.67 33.66
CA ILE A 113 -33.28 33.09 33.92
C ILE A 113 -32.93 33.37 35.39
N LEU A 114 -31.73 33.92 35.58
CA LEU A 114 -31.32 34.39 36.91
C LEU A 114 -32.00 35.71 37.28
N ARG A 115 -32.18 36.60 36.28
CA ARG A 115 -32.81 37.90 36.45
C ARG A 115 -33.39 38.38 35.13
N PHE A 116 -34.63 38.84 35.18
CA PHE A 116 -35.26 39.62 34.11
C PHE A 116 -35.65 40.97 34.66
N PHE A 117 -35.12 42.03 34.06
CA PHE A 117 -35.17 43.37 34.62
C PHE A 117 -35.46 44.42 33.55
N VAL A 118 -36.35 45.37 33.90
CA VAL A 118 -36.65 46.52 33.05
C VAL A 118 -36.51 47.78 33.90
N THR A 119 -35.83 48.82 33.42
CA THR A 119 -35.61 50.05 34.15
C THR A 119 -35.71 51.27 33.25
N ASN A 120 -35.92 52.44 33.86
CA ASN A 120 -35.85 53.74 33.19
C ASN A 120 -34.79 54.65 33.80
N GLU A 121 -34.65 55.84 33.24
CA GLU A 121 -33.66 56.85 33.71
C GLU A 121 -34.01 57.39 35.11
N ASN A 122 -35.29 57.31 35.54
CA ASN A 122 -35.78 57.77 36.84
C ASN A 122 -35.76 56.68 37.91
N ASP A 123 -34.98 55.63 37.74
CA ASP A 123 -34.83 54.49 38.66
C ASP A 123 -36.11 53.64 38.88
N ARG A 124 -37.14 53.83 38.04
CA ARG A 124 -38.30 52.95 38.06
C ARG A 124 -37.95 51.62 37.42
N HIS A 125 -38.28 50.52 38.08
CA HIS A 125 -37.88 49.22 37.61
C HIS A 125 -38.93 48.16 37.95
N LEU A 126 -38.94 47.07 37.14
CA LEU A 126 -39.60 45.80 37.44
C LEU A 126 -38.57 44.69 37.30
N GLN A 127 -38.55 43.73 38.19
CA GLN A 127 -37.61 42.63 38.16
C GLN A 127 -38.31 41.28 38.49
N PHE A 128 -37.83 40.22 37.83
CA PHE A 128 -38.22 38.83 38.04
C PHE A 128 -36.96 37.93 38.05
N GLY A 129 -37.04 36.82 38.74
CA GLY A 129 -35.98 35.80 38.81
C GLY A 129 -35.72 35.33 40.23
N PRO A 130 -35.03 34.16 40.40
CA PRO A 130 -34.73 33.59 41.70
C PRO A 130 -33.80 34.44 42.56
N LEU A 131 -33.03 35.36 41.97
CA LEU A 131 -32.16 36.29 42.66
C LEU A 131 -32.94 37.55 43.13
N ASN A 132 -34.20 37.41 43.39
CA ASN A 132 -35.05 38.45 43.96
C ASN A 132 -34.67 38.72 45.42
N SER A 133 -33.49 39.23 45.67
CA SER A 133 -33.25 39.86 46.97
C SER A 133 -33.81 41.26 46.96
N SER A 134 -34.56 41.60 48.01
CA SER A 134 -34.97 42.96 48.34
C SER A 134 -33.79 43.88 48.67
N ALA A 135 -32.55 43.41 48.40
CA ALA A 135 -31.37 44.22 48.52
C ALA A 135 -31.47 45.40 47.54
N ALA A 136 -31.33 46.61 48.09
CA ALA A 136 -31.35 47.86 47.36
C ALA A 136 -30.47 47.73 46.11
N LEU A 137 -31.11 47.87 44.93
CA LEU A 137 -30.42 47.88 43.66
C LEU A 137 -29.21 48.82 43.73
N ASN A 138 -28.04 48.29 43.47
CA ASN A 138 -26.87 49.14 43.38
C ASN A 138 -26.98 49.98 42.09
N ARG A 139 -27.64 51.13 42.21
CA ARG A 139 -27.96 52.04 41.11
C ARG A 139 -26.71 52.42 40.29
N THR A 140 -25.56 52.51 40.93
CA THR A 140 -24.31 52.86 40.29
C THR A 140 -23.81 51.72 39.37
N SER A 141 -23.94 50.48 39.82
CA SER A 141 -23.54 49.30 39.03
C SER A 141 -24.45 49.09 37.83
N VAL A 142 -25.81 49.31 37.97
CA VAL A 142 -26.73 49.26 36.85
C VAL A 142 -26.41 50.31 35.81
N LYS A 143 -26.21 51.54 36.22
CA LYS A 143 -25.83 52.63 35.31
C LYS A 143 -24.52 52.34 34.59
N GLN A 144 -23.50 51.88 35.31
CA GLN A 144 -22.23 51.47 34.69
C GLN A 144 -22.39 50.35 33.70
N PHE A 145 -23.19 49.33 33.98
CA PHE A 145 -23.44 48.23 33.07
C PHE A 145 -24.18 48.71 31.80
N LEU A 146 -25.20 49.51 31.95
CA LEU A 146 -25.98 50.04 30.82
C LEU A 146 -25.18 51.08 30.00
N THR A 147 -24.22 51.75 30.57
CA THR A 147 -23.32 52.70 29.85
C THR A 147 -22.20 52.01 29.09
N LYS A 148 -21.82 50.77 29.45
CA LYS A 148 -20.80 50.01 28.74
C LYS A 148 -21.23 49.48 27.36
N GLY A 149 -22.47 49.66 26.98
CA GLY A 149 -23.03 49.27 25.69
C GLY A 149 -24.07 48.18 25.82
N TYR A 150 -24.97 48.18 24.84
CA TYR A 150 -26.02 47.13 24.69
C TYR A 150 -25.41 45.91 23.98
N GLY A 151 -25.86 44.73 24.39
CA GLY A 151 -25.42 43.47 23.78
C GLY A 151 -25.20 42.36 24.82
N MET A 152 -24.61 41.30 24.37
CA MET A 152 -24.30 40.13 25.20
C MET A 152 -22.91 40.28 25.85
N GLN A 153 -22.81 40.04 27.14
CA GLN A 153 -21.59 40.08 27.92
C GLN A 153 -21.52 38.91 28.89
N PHE A 154 -20.34 38.39 29.13
CA PHE A 154 -20.08 37.41 30.18
C PHE A 154 -19.56 38.16 31.41
N ALA A 155 -20.32 38.16 32.48
CA ALA A 155 -20.01 38.93 33.67
C ALA A 155 -20.69 38.34 34.91
N THR A 156 -20.34 38.85 36.09
CA THR A 156 -21.14 38.69 37.28
C THR A 156 -22.36 39.58 37.17
N ASP A 157 -23.49 39.17 37.73
CA ASP A 157 -24.71 40.03 37.75
C ASP A 157 -24.39 41.37 38.42
N PRO A 158 -24.47 42.50 37.68
CA PRO A 158 -24.10 43.80 38.21
C PRO A 158 -25.03 44.26 39.34
N LEU A 159 -26.20 43.66 39.46
CA LEU A 159 -27.19 43.97 40.50
C LEU A 159 -26.93 43.21 41.82
N LEU A 160 -26.12 42.15 41.78
CA LEU A 160 -25.81 41.32 42.94
C LEU A 160 -24.27 41.06 42.99
N PRO A 161 -23.52 41.88 43.69
CA PRO A 161 -22.09 41.67 43.90
C PRO A 161 -21.83 40.29 44.52
N GLY A 162 -20.93 39.49 43.95
CA GLY A 162 -20.62 38.15 44.41
C GLY A 162 -21.54 37.06 43.84
N SER A 163 -22.44 37.38 42.88
CA SER A 163 -23.20 36.37 42.11
C SER A 163 -22.29 35.52 41.25
N PRO A 164 -22.72 34.29 40.90
CA PRO A 164 -22.02 33.51 39.95
C PRO A 164 -21.95 34.22 38.59
N SER A 165 -20.97 33.83 37.76
CA SER A 165 -20.87 34.32 36.39
C SER A 165 -22.12 34.00 35.60
N CYS A 166 -22.61 34.95 34.83
CA CYS A 166 -23.82 34.85 34.02
C CYS A 166 -23.61 35.43 32.63
N ILE A 167 -24.49 35.06 31.71
CA ILE A 167 -24.59 35.69 30.39
C ILE A 167 -25.59 36.83 30.51
N ALA A 168 -25.07 38.04 30.49
CA ALA A 168 -25.87 39.27 30.61
C ALA A 168 -26.15 39.82 29.21
N ILE A 169 -27.45 40.03 28.91
CA ILE A 169 -27.90 40.63 27.66
C ILE A 169 -28.71 41.86 27.99
N SER A 170 -28.43 43.00 27.35
CA SER A 170 -29.16 44.24 27.54
C SER A 170 -29.57 44.84 26.20
N GLN A 171 -30.78 45.46 26.20
CA GLN A 171 -31.32 46.15 25.03
C GLN A 171 -31.97 47.49 25.47
N PRO A 172 -31.86 48.54 24.61
CA PRO A 172 -32.54 49.81 24.91
C PRO A 172 -34.04 49.73 24.69
N VAL A 173 -34.83 50.31 25.59
CA VAL A 173 -36.25 50.55 25.38
C VAL A 173 -36.43 51.90 24.69
N ARG A 174 -36.93 51.89 23.44
CA ARG A 174 -37.19 53.10 22.66
C ARG A 174 -38.63 53.56 22.88
N CYS A 175 -38.82 54.71 23.45
CA CYS A 175 -40.13 55.29 23.71
C CYS A 175 -40.33 56.58 22.89
N GLY A 176 -41.41 56.60 22.04
CA GLY A 176 -41.80 57.81 21.27
C GLY A 176 -41.21 57.87 19.84
N LYS A 177 -41.61 58.93 19.09
CA LYS A 177 -41.16 59.16 17.69
C LYS A 177 -39.72 59.76 17.58
N GLY A 178 -38.97 59.68 18.64
CA GLY A 178 -37.58 60.22 18.66
C GLY A 178 -36.56 59.20 19.17
N THR A 179 -35.29 59.45 18.91
CA THR A 179 -34.15 58.59 19.21
C THR A 179 -33.71 58.57 20.68
N LEU A 180 -34.51 59.13 21.58
CA LEU A 180 -34.22 59.17 23.03
C LEU A 180 -34.55 57.83 23.67
N HIS A 181 -33.52 57.15 24.16
CA HIS A 181 -33.61 55.95 24.99
C HIS A 181 -34.17 56.35 26.37
N ARG A 182 -35.36 55.89 26.72
CA ARG A 182 -35.93 56.18 28.03
C ARG A 182 -35.84 55.05 29.05
N GLY A 183 -35.18 53.97 28.66
CA GLY A 183 -35.00 52.84 29.56
C GLY A 183 -34.22 51.71 28.93
N SER A 184 -34.03 50.65 29.67
CA SER A 184 -33.27 49.46 29.24
C SER A 184 -33.94 48.21 29.77
N THR A 185 -33.93 47.15 28.99
CA THR A 185 -34.22 45.80 29.41
C THR A 185 -32.93 45.04 29.63
N TYR A 186 -32.89 44.17 30.60
CA TYR A 186 -31.74 43.36 31.00
C TYR A 186 -32.20 41.96 31.35
N LEU A 187 -31.40 41.00 30.87
CA LEU A 187 -31.62 39.58 31.16
C LEU A 187 -30.27 38.97 31.55
N ALA A 188 -30.23 38.36 32.72
CA ALA A 188 -29.12 37.54 33.18
C ALA A 188 -29.52 36.07 33.06
N LEU A 189 -28.75 35.30 32.31
CA LEU A 189 -28.96 33.88 32.13
C LEU A 189 -27.86 33.08 32.81
N ASP A 190 -28.21 31.92 33.32
CA ASP A 190 -27.25 30.96 33.85
C ASP A 190 -26.35 30.45 32.74
N THR A 191 -25.10 30.16 33.09
CA THR A 191 -24.14 29.51 32.21
C THR A 191 -24.57 28.13 31.73
N ALA A 192 -25.54 27.50 32.38
CA ALA A 192 -26.13 26.26 32.01
C ALA A 192 -26.68 26.25 30.56
N ILE A 193 -27.08 27.41 30.01
CA ILE A 193 -27.49 27.51 28.59
C ILE A 193 -26.37 27.15 27.61
N ILE A 194 -25.11 27.24 28.05
CA ILE A 194 -23.91 26.84 27.27
C ILE A 194 -23.48 25.45 27.70
N THR A 195 -23.42 25.19 29.01
CA THR A 195 -22.83 23.96 29.53
C THR A 195 -23.74 22.73 29.37
N ASP A 196 -25.05 22.88 29.44
CA ASP A 196 -25.99 21.77 29.32
C ASP A 196 -26.04 21.16 27.91
N PRO A 197 -26.13 21.94 26.81
CA PRO A 197 -25.94 21.41 25.46
C PRO A 197 -24.60 20.78 25.25
N ALA A 198 -23.55 21.33 25.88
CA ALA A 198 -22.18 20.81 25.78
C ALA A 198 -21.99 19.50 26.59
N ALA A 199 -22.71 19.32 27.71
CA ALA A 199 -22.59 18.13 28.55
C ALA A 199 -23.06 16.84 27.84
N GLY A 200 -23.97 16.96 26.87
CA GLY A 200 -24.38 15.84 26.00
C GLY A 200 -23.34 15.43 24.96
N TYR A 201 -22.32 16.26 24.76
CA TYR A 201 -21.25 16.02 23.78
C TYR A 201 -20.11 15.21 24.40
N ARG A 202 -19.93 13.97 23.90
CA ARG A 202 -18.79 13.14 24.33
C ARG A 202 -17.52 13.61 23.64
N LEU A 203 -16.63 14.20 24.41
CA LEU A 203 -15.29 14.54 23.97
C LEU A 203 -14.45 13.26 23.82
N THR A 204 -13.62 13.21 22.79
CA THR A 204 -12.58 12.18 22.68
C THR A 204 -11.47 12.45 23.70
N ASP A 205 -10.80 11.38 24.14
CA ASP A 205 -9.74 11.48 25.14
C ASP A 205 -8.70 12.55 24.77
N GLY A 206 -8.41 13.45 25.69
CA GLY A 206 -7.47 14.54 25.51
C GLY A 206 -8.01 15.73 24.68
N SER A 207 -9.28 15.70 24.23
CA SER A 207 -9.94 16.84 23.60
C SER A 207 -10.45 17.81 24.66
N ALA A 208 -10.50 19.09 24.33
CA ALA A 208 -11.04 20.12 25.17
C ALA A 208 -12.03 20.99 24.39
N LEU A 209 -13.08 21.44 25.08
CA LEU A 209 -14.13 22.30 24.53
C LEU A 209 -14.07 23.67 25.20
N TYR A 210 -14.17 24.71 24.40
CA TYR A 210 -14.08 26.07 24.85
C TYR A 210 -15.24 26.92 24.32
N TRP A 211 -15.62 27.89 25.14
CA TRP A 211 -16.45 29.00 24.75
C TRP A 211 -15.58 30.26 24.57
N GLU A 212 -15.62 30.84 23.38
CA GLU A 212 -14.93 32.08 23.05
C GLU A 212 -15.96 33.23 22.93
N MET A 213 -15.70 34.34 23.58
CA MET A 213 -16.50 35.56 23.43
C MET A 213 -15.60 36.79 23.42
N GLY A 214 -15.55 37.46 22.28
CA GLY A 214 -14.60 38.57 22.06
C GLY A 214 -13.15 38.08 22.10
N SER A 215 -12.37 38.60 23.06
CA SER A 215 -10.94 38.19 23.23
C SER A 215 -10.74 37.17 24.36
N ARG A 216 -11.79 36.80 25.07
CA ARG A 216 -11.74 35.88 26.21
C ARG A 216 -12.12 34.47 25.82
N LEU A 217 -11.52 33.53 26.54
CA LEU A 217 -11.76 32.09 26.34
C LEU A 217 -12.08 31.44 27.68
N TRP A 218 -13.12 30.59 27.69
CA TRP A 218 -13.52 29.76 28.84
C TRP A 218 -13.49 28.29 28.46
N GLN A 219 -12.87 27.49 29.30
CA GLN A 219 -12.96 26.04 29.18
C GLN A 219 -14.29 25.55 29.71
N ILE A 220 -14.93 24.67 28.93
CA ILE A 220 -16.15 23.97 29.34
C ILE A 220 -15.76 22.63 29.90
N GLU A 221 -15.89 22.46 31.18
CA GLU A 221 -15.54 21.22 31.87
C GLU A 221 -16.52 20.93 33.01
N ASN A 222 -17.02 19.70 33.08
CA ASN A 222 -17.93 19.25 34.16
C ASN A 222 -19.13 20.17 34.43
N GLY A 223 -19.72 20.74 33.39
CA GLY A 223 -20.88 21.66 33.53
C GLY A 223 -20.49 23.05 34.05
N SER A 224 -19.22 23.43 34.07
CA SER A 224 -18.72 24.71 34.49
C SER A 224 -17.93 25.41 33.40
N LEU A 225 -17.87 26.75 33.48
CA LEU A 225 -17.07 27.62 32.62
C LEU A 225 -15.91 28.21 33.44
N THR A 226 -14.69 27.89 33.09
CA THR A 226 -13.49 28.44 33.74
C THR A 226 -12.74 29.32 32.75
N GLU A 227 -12.56 30.59 33.10
CA GLU A 227 -11.79 31.53 32.26
C GLU A 227 -10.32 31.14 32.24
N ILE A 228 -9.75 31.05 31.03
CA ILE A 228 -8.36 30.72 30.80
C ILE A 228 -7.69 31.81 29.96
N GLU A 229 -6.35 31.89 30.04
CA GLU A 229 -5.57 32.67 29.09
C GLU A 229 -5.79 32.09 27.68
N ASN A 230 -6.02 32.96 26.70
CA ASN A 230 -6.39 32.50 25.36
C ASN A 230 -5.14 32.05 24.56
N PRO A 231 -4.87 30.74 24.48
CA PRO A 231 -3.73 30.19 23.73
C PRO A 231 -3.99 30.13 22.21
N LEU A 232 -5.20 30.50 21.77
CA LEU A 232 -5.64 30.37 20.38
C LEU A 232 -5.50 31.67 19.58
N ARG A 233 -4.86 32.72 20.13
CA ARG A 233 -4.70 33.99 19.45
C ARG A 233 -3.89 33.94 18.17
N GLU A 234 -2.94 33.02 18.09
CA GLU A 234 -1.99 32.87 16.97
C GLU A 234 -2.38 31.71 16.00
N VAL A 235 -3.58 31.17 16.14
CA VAL A 235 -4.01 30.08 15.26
C VAL A 235 -4.36 30.64 13.89
N ASP A 236 -3.70 30.13 12.85
CA ASP A 236 -4.05 30.39 11.46
C ASP A 236 -5.28 29.53 11.08
N TYR A 237 -6.43 30.19 11.02
CA TYR A 237 -7.68 29.55 10.70
C TYR A 237 -7.95 29.55 9.21
N THR A 238 -8.19 28.38 8.64
CA THR A 238 -8.72 28.25 7.28
C THR A 238 -10.24 28.14 7.31
N LEU A 239 -10.90 29.04 6.58
CA LEU A 239 -12.35 29.04 6.42
C LEU A 239 -12.77 27.78 5.67
N ARG A 240 -13.67 27.00 6.25
CA ARG A 240 -14.40 25.95 5.55
C ARG A 240 -15.79 26.49 5.21
N THR A 241 -15.97 26.88 3.96
CA THR A 241 -17.30 27.28 3.46
C THR A 241 -18.23 26.05 3.52
N GLY A 242 -19.17 26.05 4.44
CA GLY A 242 -20.31 25.16 4.40
C GLY A 242 -21.20 25.56 3.22
N SER A 243 -21.64 24.57 2.46
CA SER A 243 -22.43 24.60 1.25
C SER A 243 -23.67 25.49 1.30
N ASN A 244 -23.79 26.32 0.28
CA ASN A 244 -25.01 26.77 -0.42
C ASN A 244 -26.37 26.36 0.12
N ASN A 245 -27.12 27.32 0.66
CA ASN A 245 -28.57 27.42 0.44
C ASN A 245 -29.18 28.67 1.15
N GLY A 246 -28.54 29.85 1.10
CA GLY A 246 -29.23 31.11 1.37
C GLY A 246 -29.71 31.37 2.81
N VAL A 247 -29.46 30.47 3.76
CA VAL A 247 -29.65 30.65 5.19
C VAL A 247 -28.31 31.07 5.75
N THR A 248 -28.30 32.05 6.67
CA THR A 248 -27.12 32.47 7.44
C THR A 248 -26.53 31.26 8.17
N GLU A 249 -25.66 30.52 7.51
CA GLU A 249 -25.03 29.33 8.10
C GLU A 249 -23.91 29.72 9.07
N GLN A 250 -23.87 29.02 10.18
CA GLN A 250 -22.76 29.07 11.12
C GLN A 250 -21.45 28.87 10.39
N THR A 251 -20.54 29.83 10.55
CA THR A 251 -19.24 29.73 9.89
C THR A 251 -18.33 28.79 10.68
N ALA A 252 -17.79 27.78 10.03
CA ALA A 252 -16.84 26.87 10.62
C ALA A 252 -15.42 27.16 10.12
N TRP A 253 -14.48 27.09 11.05
CA TRP A 253 -13.06 27.33 10.82
C TRP A 253 -12.26 26.13 11.33
N GLN A 254 -11.20 25.79 10.63
CA GLN A 254 -10.26 24.76 11.05
C GLN A 254 -8.85 25.33 11.10
N GLY A 255 -8.09 24.95 12.11
CA GLY A 255 -6.72 25.38 12.29
C GLY A 255 -5.84 24.31 12.93
N LYS A 256 -4.59 24.66 13.13
CA LYS A 256 -3.61 23.84 13.87
C LYS A 256 -2.92 24.72 14.88
N VAL A 257 -2.69 24.17 16.06
CA VAL A 257 -1.95 24.83 17.12
C VAL A 257 -1.01 23.85 17.81
N GLN A 258 0.08 24.35 18.33
CA GLN A 258 0.99 23.55 19.17
C GLN A 258 0.95 24.16 20.60
N LEU A 259 0.50 23.33 21.55
CA LEU A 259 0.39 23.69 22.95
C LEU A 259 1.21 22.70 23.78
N ASP A 260 2.05 23.14 24.64
CA ASP A 260 2.90 22.31 25.52
C ASP A 260 3.68 21.21 24.78
N GLY A 261 4.16 21.52 23.55
CA GLY A 261 4.88 20.58 22.71
C GLY A 261 4.01 19.57 21.96
N GLN A 262 2.70 19.52 22.22
CA GLN A 262 1.73 18.67 21.52
C GLN A 262 1.03 19.44 20.40
N LYS A 263 0.75 18.72 19.29
CA LYS A 263 0.01 19.28 18.16
C LYS A 263 -1.48 19.01 18.32
N TYR A 264 -2.28 20.06 18.13
CA TYR A 264 -3.73 19.99 18.15
C TYR A 264 -4.32 20.47 16.83
N TYR A 265 -5.43 19.88 16.45
CA TYR A 265 -6.33 20.43 15.44
C TYR A 265 -7.41 21.24 16.17
N VAL A 266 -7.74 22.40 15.62
CA VAL A 266 -8.74 23.32 16.16
C VAL A 266 -9.93 23.32 15.23
N VAL A 267 -11.13 23.14 15.78
CA VAL A 267 -12.38 23.34 15.07
C VAL A 267 -13.13 24.44 15.81
N LYS A 268 -13.48 25.51 15.10
CA LYS A 268 -14.20 26.68 15.65
C LYS A 268 -15.50 26.86 14.87
N VAL A 269 -16.60 27.02 15.59
CA VAL A 269 -17.93 27.32 15.04
C VAL A 269 -18.42 28.62 15.66
N THR A 270 -18.64 29.62 14.80
CA THR A 270 -19.13 30.94 15.25
C THR A 270 -20.65 30.92 15.37
N LEU A 271 -21.19 31.62 16.38
CA LEU A 271 -22.61 31.84 16.52
C LEU A 271 -23.07 32.98 15.61
N ASN A 272 -24.20 32.80 14.94
CA ASN A 272 -24.75 33.78 14.00
C ASN A 272 -25.08 35.11 14.69
N GLY A 273 -24.59 36.20 14.09
CA GLY A 273 -24.87 37.55 14.56
C GLY A 273 -24.29 37.92 15.94
N ARG A 274 -23.38 37.07 16.48
CA ARG A 274 -22.78 37.31 17.81
C ARG A 274 -21.25 37.18 17.74
N SER A 275 -20.56 37.93 18.60
CA SER A 275 -19.09 37.81 18.77
C SER A 275 -18.75 36.63 19.71
N ALA A 276 -19.35 35.48 19.47
CA ALA A 276 -19.13 34.28 20.28
C ALA A 276 -18.93 33.03 19.38
N ALA A 277 -18.17 32.08 19.87
CA ALA A 277 -17.86 30.85 19.16
C ALA A 277 -17.66 29.68 20.13
N LEU A 278 -17.93 28.49 19.64
CA LEU A 278 -17.48 27.23 20.26
C LEU A 278 -16.18 26.78 19.58
N VAL A 279 -15.23 26.39 20.38
CA VAL A 279 -13.91 25.91 19.88
C VAL A 279 -13.60 24.57 20.51
N GLN A 280 -13.24 23.61 19.67
CA GLN A 280 -12.78 22.30 20.12
C GLN A 280 -11.32 22.11 19.73
N LEU A 281 -10.52 21.63 20.68
CA LEU A 281 -9.18 21.15 20.46
C LEU A 281 -9.19 19.63 20.39
N LEU A 282 -8.61 19.07 19.34
CA LEU A 282 -8.45 17.62 19.12
C LEU A 282 -6.94 17.31 19.05
N PRO A 283 -6.39 16.53 19.98
CA PRO A 283 -4.97 16.19 19.94
C PRO A 283 -4.65 15.35 18.70
N ALA A 284 -3.55 15.66 18.04
CA ALA A 284 -3.17 14.97 16.80
C ALA A 284 -2.84 13.48 17.02
N ASN A 285 -2.47 13.08 18.24
CA ASN A 285 -2.21 11.70 18.63
C ASN A 285 -3.48 10.86 18.82
N THR A 286 -4.64 11.46 19.06
CA THR A 286 -5.92 10.73 19.19
C THR A 286 -6.24 9.96 17.91
N PHE A 287 -5.82 10.49 16.76
CA PHE A 287 -5.96 9.79 15.48
C PHE A 287 -5.09 8.52 15.40
N LEU A 288 -4.07 8.38 16.26
CA LEU A 288 -3.19 7.22 16.32
C LEU A 288 -3.80 6.02 17.04
N LEU A 289 -4.72 6.25 17.97
CA LEU A 289 -5.30 5.18 18.82
C LEU A 289 -6.22 4.22 18.03
N HIS A 290 -6.79 4.67 16.93
CA HIS A 290 -7.63 3.84 16.06
C HIS A 290 -6.85 3.00 15.04
N TYR A 291 -5.50 3.09 15.04
CA TYR A 291 -4.66 2.35 14.09
C TYR A 291 -4.68 0.83 14.27
N GLY A 292 -5.10 0.30 15.39
CA GLY A 292 -5.13 -1.14 15.61
C GLY A 292 -5.83 -1.90 14.48
N VAL A 293 -7.04 -1.47 14.11
CA VAL A 293 -7.81 -2.09 13.02
C VAL A 293 -7.12 -1.89 11.67
N TYR A 294 -6.58 -0.71 11.40
CA TYR A 294 -5.90 -0.41 10.14
C TYR A 294 -4.57 -1.17 10.02
N LEU A 295 -3.81 -1.31 11.11
CA LEU A 295 -2.60 -2.14 11.13
C LEU A 295 -2.91 -3.59 10.82
N TRP A 296 -4.02 -4.13 11.35
CA TRP A 296 -4.49 -5.47 11.01
C TRP A 296 -4.88 -5.59 9.53
N LEU A 297 -5.55 -4.60 8.94
CA LEU A 297 -5.89 -4.59 7.52
C LEU A 297 -4.64 -4.52 6.64
N VAL A 298 -3.66 -3.68 7.01
CA VAL A 298 -2.37 -3.61 6.32
C VAL A 298 -1.61 -4.93 6.45
N ALA A 299 -1.57 -5.51 7.66
CA ALA A 299 -0.92 -6.80 7.90
C ALA A 299 -1.60 -7.93 7.10
N LEU A 300 -2.93 -7.95 7.04
CA LEU A 300 -3.68 -8.92 6.24
C LEU A 300 -3.39 -8.73 4.73
N GLY A 301 -3.42 -7.49 4.25
CA GLY A 301 -3.10 -7.18 2.85
C GLY A 301 -1.67 -7.60 2.47
N THR A 302 -0.70 -7.32 3.33
CA THR A 302 0.69 -7.76 3.13
C THR A 302 0.81 -9.28 3.15
N ALA A 303 0.13 -9.96 4.06
CA ALA A 303 0.12 -11.43 4.13
C ALA A 303 -0.48 -12.05 2.85
N ILE A 304 -1.54 -11.47 2.29
CA ILE A 304 -2.13 -11.89 1.01
C ILE A 304 -1.12 -11.71 -0.14
N ILE A 305 -0.45 -10.56 -0.22
CA ILE A 305 0.57 -10.29 -1.25
C ILE A 305 1.71 -11.33 -1.17
N TRP A 306 2.19 -11.64 0.03
CA TRP A 306 3.23 -12.64 0.24
C TRP A 306 2.75 -14.05 -0.10
N GLY A 307 1.51 -14.40 0.26
CA GLY A 307 0.89 -15.68 -0.10
C GLY A 307 0.77 -15.86 -1.61
N LEU A 308 0.26 -14.85 -2.33
CA LEU A 308 0.16 -14.85 -3.79
C LEU A 308 1.54 -14.93 -4.45
N SER A 309 2.53 -14.18 -3.93
CA SER A 309 3.91 -14.25 -4.41
C SER A 309 4.52 -15.64 -4.24
N PHE A 310 4.29 -16.28 -3.11
CA PHE A 310 4.75 -17.65 -2.85
C PHE A 310 4.13 -18.65 -3.84
N LEU A 311 2.82 -18.56 -4.07
CA LEU A 311 2.12 -19.41 -5.05
C LEU A 311 2.65 -19.17 -6.47
N MET A 312 2.83 -17.90 -6.85
CA MET A 312 3.37 -17.52 -8.15
C MET A 312 4.80 -18.04 -8.34
N GLN A 313 5.65 -17.92 -7.30
CA GLN A 313 7.01 -18.45 -7.32
C GLN A 313 7.02 -19.97 -7.51
N HIS A 314 6.16 -20.70 -6.79
CA HIS A 314 6.06 -22.16 -6.93
C HIS A 314 5.56 -22.58 -8.31
N TRP A 315 4.58 -21.86 -8.85
CA TRP A 315 4.08 -22.07 -10.20
C TRP A 315 5.18 -21.82 -11.26
N LEU A 316 5.90 -20.71 -11.16
CA LEU A 316 6.99 -20.35 -12.09
C LEU A 316 8.15 -21.35 -12.04
N GLU A 317 8.49 -21.83 -10.84
CA GLU A 317 9.50 -22.88 -10.66
C GLU A 317 9.09 -24.15 -11.41
N ARG A 318 7.82 -24.52 -11.36
CA ARG A 318 7.30 -25.75 -11.99
C ARG A 318 7.17 -25.63 -13.51
N VAL A 319 6.75 -24.47 -14.02
CA VAL A 319 6.45 -24.24 -15.43
C VAL A 319 7.67 -23.82 -16.24
N ILE A 320 8.60 -23.09 -15.65
CA ILE A 320 9.76 -22.54 -16.38
C ILE A 320 11.08 -23.07 -15.84
N THR A 321 11.34 -22.96 -14.54
CA THR A 321 12.68 -23.18 -14.02
C THR A 321 13.11 -24.65 -14.14
N ARG A 322 12.27 -25.59 -13.70
CA ARG A 322 12.57 -27.02 -13.79
C ARG A 322 12.72 -27.53 -15.23
N PRO A 323 11.83 -27.18 -16.18
CA PRO A 323 12.02 -27.54 -17.57
C PRO A 323 13.30 -27.01 -18.18
N VAL A 324 13.67 -25.74 -17.92
CA VAL A 324 14.93 -25.16 -18.43
C VAL A 324 16.15 -25.90 -17.87
N GLU A 325 16.16 -26.22 -16.56
CA GLU A 325 17.23 -27.03 -15.95
C GLU A 325 17.31 -28.42 -16.58
N ALA A 326 16.16 -29.05 -16.89
CA ALA A 326 16.13 -30.36 -17.56
C ALA A 326 16.68 -30.29 -19.01
N LEU A 327 16.32 -29.24 -19.76
CA LEU A 327 16.87 -29.00 -21.10
C LEU A 327 18.39 -28.79 -21.07
N GLN A 328 18.89 -28.01 -20.12
CA GLN A 328 20.31 -27.78 -19.93
C GLN A 328 21.05 -29.10 -19.65
N LYS A 329 20.51 -29.93 -18.74
CA LYS A 329 21.07 -31.24 -18.44
C LYS A 329 21.04 -32.17 -19.66
N ARG A 330 19.97 -32.10 -20.48
CA ARG A 330 19.90 -32.86 -21.73
C ARG A 330 20.99 -32.46 -22.71
N ILE A 331 21.24 -31.15 -22.89
CA ILE A 331 22.33 -30.65 -23.73
C ILE A 331 23.69 -31.17 -23.24
N GLU A 332 23.95 -31.14 -21.93
CA GLU A 332 25.17 -31.68 -21.33
C GLU A 332 25.32 -33.20 -21.58
N THR A 333 24.22 -33.96 -21.48
CA THR A 333 24.18 -35.41 -21.74
C THR A 333 24.50 -35.69 -23.20
N VAL A 334 23.92 -34.95 -24.15
CA VAL A 334 24.22 -35.07 -25.57
C VAL A 334 25.68 -34.69 -25.84
N GLY A 335 26.17 -33.63 -25.21
CA GLY A 335 27.57 -33.19 -25.31
C GLY A 335 28.57 -34.18 -24.76
N SER A 336 28.18 -35.06 -23.83
CA SER A 336 29.01 -36.17 -23.31
C SER A 336 28.97 -37.43 -24.17
N GLY A 337 28.25 -37.41 -25.29
CA GLY A 337 28.19 -38.51 -26.23
C GLY A 337 27.02 -39.48 -26.06
N ASN A 338 26.06 -39.16 -25.18
CA ASN A 338 24.83 -39.96 -25.08
C ASN A 338 23.72 -39.36 -25.94
N PHE A 339 23.54 -39.96 -27.12
CA PHE A 339 22.57 -39.50 -28.13
C PHE A 339 21.19 -40.15 -28.02
N ALA A 340 20.98 -41.08 -27.06
CA ALA A 340 19.67 -41.75 -26.87
C ALA A 340 18.57 -40.72 -26.61
N PRO A 341 17.41 -40.73 -27.28
CA PRO A 341 16.37 -39.72 -27.14
C PRO A 341 15.79 -39.74 -25.72
N ASP A 342 15.61 -38.56 -25.13
CA ASP A 342 14.99 -38.38 -23.81
C ASP A 342 13.63 -37.69 -23.98
N ARG A 343 12.57 -38.50 -23.90
CA ARG A 343 11.19 -38.01 -24.04
C ARG A 343 10.71 -37.22 -22.83
N THR A 344 11.41 -37.24 -21.71
CA THR A 344 10.99 -36.51 -20.49
C THR A 344 11.12 -35.00 -20.63
N VAL A 345 11.86 -34.51 -21.63
CA VAL A 345 12.02 -33.09 -21.97
C VAL A 345 11.07 -32.62 -23.08
N GLU A 346 10.13 -33.45 -23.52
CA GLU A 346 9.20 -33.18 -24.62
C GLU A 346 7.80 -32.79 -24.08
N TRP A 347 7.72 -31.68 -23.38
CA TRP A 347 6.44 -31.16 -22.88
C TRP A 347 5.59 -30.57 -24.00
N ASN A 348 4.28 -30.38 -23.72
CA ASN A 348 3.34 -29.83 -24.69
C ASN A 348 3.30 -28.28 -24.62
N ASN A 349 4.47 -27.63 -24.77
CA ASN A 349 4.66 -26.19 -24.83
C ASN A 349 5.95 -25.88 -25.61
N GLU A 350 6.30 -24.59 -25.71
CA GLU A 350 7.47 -24.09 -26.45
C GLU A 350 8.80 -24.66 -25.91
N LEU A 351 8.90 -24.93 -24.62
CA LEU A 351 10.07 -25.58 -24.02
C LEU A 351 10.18 -27.03 -24.44
N GLY A 352 9.06 -27.72 -24.61
CA GLY A 352 9.01 -29.06 -25.16
C GLY A 352 9.38 -29.12 -26.66
N ASP A 353 9.07 -28.05 -27.43
CA ASP A 353 9.53 -27.93 -28.82
C ASP A 353 11.07 -27.86 -28.87
N ILE A 354 11.69 -27.12 -27.96
CA ILE A 354 13.13 -27.08 -27.80
C ILE A 354 13.67 -28.48 -27.44
N GLY A 355 13.01 -29.20 -26.54
CA GLY A 355 13.36 -30.57 -26.16
C GLY A 355 13.34 -31.54 -27.35
N ARG A 356 12.29 -31.47 -28.15
CA ARG A 356 12.19 -32.23 -29.43
C ARG A 356 13.30 -31.88 -30.40
N GLY A 357 13.60 -30.57 -30.53
CA GLY A 357 14.71 -30.11 -31.37
C GLY A 357 16.07 -30.65 -30.93
N ILE A 358 16.35 -30.67 -29.61
CA ILE A 358 17.59 -31.26 -29.07
C ILE A 358 17.66 -32.73 -29.31
N ASN A 359 16.57 -33.50 -29.14
CA ASN A 359 16.51 -34.93 -29.42
C ASN A 359 16.75 -35.20 -30.90
N GLN A 360 16.15 -34.44 -31.81
CA GLN A 360 16.37 -34.55 -33.25
C GLN A 360 17.81 -34.28 -33.66
N LEU A 361 18.43 -33.23 -33.04
CA LEU A 361 19.85 -32.94 -33.25
C LEU A 361 20.73 -34.08 -32.76
N ALA A 362 20.43 -34.68 -31.61
CA ALA A 362 21.16 -35.83 -31.08
C ALA A 362 21.09 -37.04 -32.03
N GLU A 363 19.91 -37.40 -32.55
CA GLU A 363 19.73 -38.44 -33.53
C GLU A 363 20.48 -38.19 -34.84
N ASN A 364 20.46 -36.93 -35.32
CA ASN A 364 21.19 -36.53 -36.51
C ASN A 364 22.72 -36.69 -36.33
N VAL A 365 23.22 -36.26 -35.16
CA VAL A 365 24.66 -36.39 -34.82
C VAL A 365 25.07 -37.86 -34.74
N ASP A 366 24.25 -38.70 -34.07
CA ASP A 366 24.51 -40.13 -33.96
C ASP A 366 24.57 -40.80 -35.35
N SER A 367 23.60 -40.49 -36.22
CA SER A 367 23.58 -41.01 -37.60
C SER A 367 24.76 -40.56 -38.43
N LEU A 368 25.19 -39.28 -38.26
CA LEU A 368 26.38 -38.75 -38.94
C LEU A 368 27.67 -39.40 -38.43
N MET A 369 27.79 -39.66 -37.15
CA MET A 369 28.93 -40.35 -36.55
C MET A 369 29.00 -41.80 -37.04
N THR A 370 27.91 -42.48 -37.05
CA THR A 370 27.83 -43.87 -37.58
C THR A 370 28.25 -43.95 -39.05
N ARG A 371 27.70 -43.06 -39.88
CA ARG A 371 28.09 -42.98 -41.30
C ARG A 371 29.58 -42.68 -41.46
N ARG A 372 30.11 -41.76 -40.67
CA ARG A 372 31.55 -41.38 -40.73
C ARG A 372 32.45 -42.56 -40.37
N VAL A 373 32.08 -43.38 -39.40
CA VAL A 373 32.81 -44.59 -39.02
C VAL A 373 32.74 -45.62 -40.15
N GLU A 374 31.57 -45.82 -40.79
CA GLU A 374 31.43 -46.71 -41.94
C GLU A 374 32.23 -46.21 -43.13
N ASP A 375 32.18 -44.92 -43.44
CA ASP A 375 32.95 -44.35 -44.54
C ASP A 375 34.47 -44.50 -44.31
N GLU A 376 34.95 -44.31 -43.09
CA GLU A 376 36.37 -44.48 -42.76
C GLU A 376 36.80 -45.96 -42.87
N ARG A 377 35.96 -46.90 -42.41
CA ARG A 377 36.19 -48.31 -42.59
C ARG A 377 36.24 -48.68 -44.07
N ARG A 378 35.30 -48.16 -44.86
CA ARG A 378 35.27 -48.41 -46.31
C ARG A 378 36.48 -47.83 -47.02
N LYS A 379 36.94 -46.64 -46.60
CA LYS A 379 38.15 -46.03 -47.11
C LYS A 379 39.37 -46.89 -46.78
N GLN A 380 39.52 -47.36 -45.53
CA GLN A 380 40.61 -48.23 -45.11
C GLN A 380 40.59 -49.57 -45.91
N GLU A 381 39.43 -50.13 -46.16
CA GLU A 381 39.29 -51.35 -46.95
C GLU A 381 39.71 -51.11 -48.42
N LEU A 382 39.32 -49.97 -49.00
CA LEU A 382 39.74 -49.60 -50.34
C LEU A 382 41.26 -49.35 -50.42
N GLU A 383 41.84 -48.65 -49.46
CA GLU A 383 43.30 -48.44 -49.38
C GLU A 383 44.06 -49.75 -49.23
N TYR A 384 43.55 -50.67 -48.38
CA TYR A 384 44.13 -52.00 -48.26
C TYR A 384 44.04 -52.78 -49.56
N ARG A 385 42.96 -52.75 -50.27
CA ARG A 385 42.80 -53.38 -51.60
C ARG A 385 43.71 -52.74 -52.65
N MET A 386 43.90 -51.45 -52.63
CA MET A 386 44.85 -50.76 -53.52
C MET A 386 46.28 -51.22 -53.26
N LEU A 387 46.74 -51.29 -52.03
CA LEU A 387 48.08 -51.78 -51.66
C LEU A 387 48.30 -53.23 -52.10
N GLN A 388 47.25 -54.10 -51.98
CA GLN A 388 47.32 -55.48 -52.49
C GLN A 388 47.47 -55.55 -54.02
N ASN A 389 46.84 -54.63 -54.74
CA ASN A 389 46.89 -54.59 -56.20
C ASN A 389 48.22 -53.94 -56.76
N GLU A 390 48.97 -53.18 -55.96
CA GLU A 390 50.28 -52.62 -56.36
C GLU A 390 51.28 -53.71 -56.65
N VAL A 391 51.20 -54.85 -55.98
CA VAL A 391 52.02 -56.03 -56.36
C VAL A 391 51.27 -56.73 -57.47
N ASN A 392 51.63 -56.46 -58.75
CA ASN A 392 51.01 -57.07 -59.91
C ASN A 392 51.28 -58.60 -59.91
N PRO A 393 50.32 -59.42 -59.43
CA PRO A 393 50.58 -60.88 -59.29
C PRO A 393 50.90 -61.55 -60.63
N HIS A 394 50.31 -61.00 -61.65
CA HIS A 394 50.44 -61.54 -62.99
C HIS A 394 51.86 -61.34 -63.52
N PHE A 395 52.52 -60.17 -63.22
CA PHE A 395 53.89 -59.90 -63.57
C PHE A 395 54.86 -60.86 -62.86
N ILE A 396 54.65 -61.06 -61.54
CA ILE A 396 55.51 -61.98 -60.77
C ILE A 396 55.36 -63.38 -61.30
N TYR A 397 54.11 -63.86 -61.57
CA TYR A 397 53.83 -65.19 -62.08
C TYR A 397 54.45 -65.39 -63.46
N ASN A 398 54.36 -64.43 -64.36
CA ASN A 398 55.00 -64.51 -65.70
C ASN A 398 56.54 -64.52 -65.64
N THR A 399 57.06 -63.78 -64.74
CA THR A 399 58.51 -63.76 -64.54
C THR A 399 59.04 -65.04 -63.97
N LEU A 400 58.32 -65.64 -62.98
CA LEU A 400 58.70 -66.94 -62.44
C LEU A 400 58.49 -68.09 -63.48
N ASN A 401 57.51 -68.05 -64.34
CA ASN A 401 57.32 -68.96 -65.41
C ASN A 401 58.52 -68.85 -66.45
N SER A 402 58.96 -67.65 -66.77
CA SER A 402 60.10 -67.46 -67.66
C SER A 402 61.33 -68.05 -67.05
N ILE A 403 61.57 -67.86 -65.75
CA ILE A 403 62.72 -68.42 -65.01
C ILE A 403 62.63 -69.99 -65.04
N ARG A 404 61.46 -70.56 -64.79
CA ARG A 404 61.23 -72.00 -64.86
C ARG A 404 61.61 -72.56 -66.24
N TRP A 405 61.14 -71.90 -67.31
CA TRP A 405 61.47 -72.31 -68.67
C TRP A 405 62.93 -72.27 -68.95
N MET A 406 63.67 -71.24 -68.54
CA MET A 406 65.08 -71.13 -68.65
C MET A 406 65.83 -72.28 -67.92
N ALA A 407 65.39 -72.53 -66.65
CA ALA A 407 65.92 -73.59 -65.82
C ALA A 407 65.73 -74.96 -66.46
N THR A 408 64.55 -75.19 -67.09
CA THR A 408 64.25 -76.48 -67.81
C THR A 408 65.14 -76.63 -69.04
N ILE A 409 65.37 -75.60 -69.85
CA ILE A 409 66.23 -75.61 -71.02
C ILE A 409 67.73 -75.86 -70.65
N GLN A 410 68.15 -75.29 -69.49
CA GLN A 410 69.51 -75.49 -68.98
C GLN A 410 69.72 -76.79 -68.21
N HIS A 411 68.74 -77.70 -68.24
CA HIS A 411 68.79 -78.99 -67.53
C HIS A 411 69.04 -78.85 -66.03
N ALA A 412 68.53 -77.78 -65.39
CA ALA A 412 68.62 -77.54 -63.95
C ALA A 412 67.32 -77.87 -63.25
N PRO A 413 66.97 -79.16 -62.99
CA PRO A 413 65.70 -79.60 -62.50
C PRO A 413 65.35 -78.99 -61.08
N GLY A 414 66.35 -78.89 -60.21
CA GLY A 414 66.16 -78.30 -58.87
C GLY A 414 65.75 -76.84 -58.88
N ILE A 415 66.25 -76.00 -59.78
CA ILE A 415 65.83 -74.59 -59.94
C ILE A 415 64.43 -74.56 -60.53
N ALA A 416 64.06 -75.47 -61.50
CA ALA A 416 62.73 -75.47 -62.05
C ALA A 416 61.69 -75.90 -61.05
N GLU A 417 62.00 -76.79 -60.14
CA GLU A 417 61.12 -77.23 -59.05
C GLU A 417 60.93 -76.19 -58.00
N MET A 418 62.01 -75.56 -57.50
CA MET A 418 61.98 -74.44 -56.54
C MET A 418 61.12 -73.28 -57.06
N VAL A 419 61.31 -72.84 -58.28
CA VAL A 419 60.59 -71.74 -58.92
C VAL A 419 59.11 -72.12 -59.10
N THR A 420 58.80 -73.41 -59.40
CA THR A 420 57.42 -73.88 -59.49
C THR A 420 56.71 -73.85 -58.15
N ALA A 421 57.39 -74.28 -57.08
CA ALA A 421 56.84 -74.18 -55.70
C ALA A 421 56.60 -72.77 -55.29
N PHE A 422 57.64 -71.85 -55.60
CA PHE A 422 57.51 -70.42 -55.28
C PHE A 422 56.40 -69.77 -56.09
N ALA A 423 56.18 -70.06 -57.33
CA ALA A 423 55.06 -69.55 -58.14
C ALA A 423 53.73 -69.99 -57.63
N ARG A 424 53.58 -71.18 -57.11
CA ARG A 424 52.31 -71.64 -56.45
C ARG A 424 52.04 -70.99 -55.18
N LEU A 425 53.04 -70.83 -54.30
CA LEU A 425 52.95 -70.06 -53.07
C LEU A 425 52.58 -68.55 -53.32
N THR A 426 53.27 -67.90 -54.25
CA THR A 426 52.95 -66.55 -54.65
C THR A 426 51.56 -66.39 -55.21
N LYS A 427 51.07 -67.36 -55.98
CA LYS A 427 49.68 -67.37 -56.50
C LYS A 427 48.66 -67.49 -55.38
N SER A 428 48.93 -68.34 -54.39
CA SER A 428 48.04 -68.51 -53.25
C SER A 428 47.92 -67.26 -52.37
N ILE A 429 49.08 -66.63 -52.04
CA ILE A 429 49.16 -65.35 -51.31
C ILE A 429 48.40 -64.26 -52.05
N SER A 430 48.52 -64.21 -53.38
CA SER A 430 47.84 -63.20 -54.21
C SER A 430 46.35 -63.38 -54.31
N LYS A 431 45.81 -64.56 -54.04
CA LYS A 431 44.36 -64.84 -54.04
C LYS A 431 43.66 -64.27 -52.75
N GLY A 432 44.41 -63.79 -51.76
CA GLY A 432 43.93 -63.23 -50.52
C GLY A 432 43.63 -64.24 -49.42
N THR A 433 43.96 -63.86 -48.19
CA THR A 433 43.85 -64.71 -46.98
C THR A 433 42.44 -64.88 -46.42
N GLN A 434 41.42 -64.39 -47.14
CA GLN A 434 40.05 -64.37 -46.61
C GLN A 434 39.14 -65.50 -47.06
N LYS A 435 39.62 -66.45 -47.78
CA LYS A 435 38.79 -67.64 -48.19
C LYS A 435 39.21 -68.82 -47.37
N LEU A 436 38.19 -69.54 -46.80
CA LEU A 436 38.38 -70.85 -46.26
C LEU A 436 38.85 -71.72 -47.40
N VAL A 437 40.06 -72.26 -47.27
CA VAL A 437 40.61 -73.24 -48.25
C VAL A 437 40.52 -74.62 -47.67
N PRO A 438 40.36 -75.65 -48.53
CA PRO A 438 40.39 -77.08 -48.09
C PRO A 438 41.73 -77.36 -47.44
N LEU A 439 41.79 -78.11 -46.35
CA LEU A 439 42.98 -78.52 -45.63
C LEU A 439 44.03 -79.16 -46.57
N GLN A 440 43.56 -79.87 -47.58
CA GLN A 440 44.45 -80.51 -48.56
C GLN A 440 45.20 -79.48 -49.42
N GLU A 441 44.56 -78.31 -49.70
CA GLU A 441 45.22 -77.24 -50.45
C GLU A 441 46.29 -76.51 -49.56
N GLU A 442 45.98 -76.36 -48.27
CA GLU A 442 46.91 -75.79 -47.31
C GLU A 442 48.16 -76.68 -47.09
N LEU A 443 47.90 -78.00 -46.94
CA LEU A 443 48.99 -78.98 -46.87
C LEU A 443 49.87 -79.02 -48.15
N ALA A 444 49.27 -78.80 -49.30
CA ALA A 444 50.03 -78.73 -50.56
C ALA A 444 50.95 -77.46 -50.60
N LEU A 445 50.45 -76.31 -50.10
CA LEU A 445 51.23 -75.08 -49.97
C LEU A 445 52.36 -75.19 -48.93
N LEU A 446 52.08 -75.91 -47.84
CA LEU A 446 53.16 -76.21 -46.84
C LEU A 446 54.25 -77.04 -47.47
N ASN A 447 53.93 -78.03 -48.31
CA ASN A 447 54.85 -78.84 -49.01
C ASN A 447 55.64 -78.03 -50.03
N ASP A 448 54.99 -77.12 -50.80
CA ASP A 448 55.67 -76.13 -51.65
C ASP A 448 56.63 -75.24 -50.88
N TYR A 449 56.27 -74.76 -49.76
CA TYR A 449 57.13 -73.97 -48.87
C TYR A 449 58.35 -74.77 -48.40
N PHE A 450 58.08 -76.01 -47.98
CA PHE A 450 59.12 -76.93 -47.59
C PHE A 450 60.11 -77.24 -48.70
N THR A 451 59.58 -77.47 -49.89
CA THR A 451 60.41 -77.67 -51.10
C THR A 451 61.37 -76.53 -51.34
N ILE A 452 60.92 -75.28 -51.21
CA ILE A 452 61.74 -74.08 -51.31
C ILE A 452 62.82 -74.04 -50.26
N GLN A 453 62.43 -74.37 -49.00
CA GLN A 453 63.40 -74.33 -47.88
C GLN A 453 64.48 -75.42 -47.99
N GLN A 454 64.14 -76.67 -48.50
CA GLN A 454 65.09 -77.70 -48.80
C GLN A 454 66.19 -77.28 -49.81
N TYR A 455 65.75 -76.60 -50.83
CA TYR A 455 66.73 -76.09 -51.82
C TYR A 455 67.55 -74.94 -51.28
N ARG A 456 67.01 -74.09 -50.34
CA ARG A 456 67.72 -73.02 -49.69
C ARG A 456 68.80 -73.49 -48.69
N TYR A 457 68.52 -74.59 -47.99
CA TYR A 457 69.40 -75.12 -46.93
C TYR A 457 70.19 -76.43 -47.36
N GLY A 458 70.22 -76.71 -48.66
CA GLY A 458 71.12 -77.81 -49.20
C GLY A 458 70.61 -79.24 -48.97
N GLY A 459 69.36 -79.46 -48.66
CA GLY A 459 68.76 -80.74 -48.50
C GLY A 459 68.69 -81.33 -47.09
N ASP A 460 69.19 -80.64 -46.07
CA ASP A 460 69.33 -81.14 -44.69
C ASP A 460 68.03 -80.89 -43.82
N LEU A 461 66.89 -80.70 -44.45
CA LEU A 461 65.64 -80.45 -43.75
C LEU A 461 64.66 -81.63 -43.86
N GLU A 462 64.27 -82.25 -42.74
CA GLU A 462 63.21 -83.23 -42.61
C GLU A 462 61.96 -82.64 -41.97
N ILE A 463 60.78 -83.06 -42.42
CA ILE A 463 59.50 -82.74 -41.82
C ILE A 463 59.09 -83.92 -40.91
N GLU A 464 58.99 -83.70 -39.61
CA GLU A 464 58.25 -84.67 -38.75
C GLU A 464 56.79 -84.51 -38.84
#